data_e5e53674469d1416a0e375bfd239a801
#
_entry.id   e5e53674469d1416a0e375bfd239a801
#
_cell.length_a   1.000
_cell.length_b   1.000
_cell.length_c   1.000
_cell.angle_alpha   90.00
_cell.angle_beta   90.00
_cell.angle_gamma   90.00
#
_symmetry.space_group_name_H-M   'P 1'
#
loop_
_entity.id
_entity.type
_entity.pdbx_description
1 polymer ?
#
loop_
_entity_poly.entity_id
_entity_poly.type
_entity_poly.pdbx_seq_one_letter_code
_entity_poly.pdbx_strand_id
1 'polypeptide(L)'
;MPKYTEYFGNRKLPRGIRNNNPGNIRWGSPWQGLVKNGKLQDASFCLFTDAAYGIRAIAATLITYYDKRKAKDGSKIDSIREVIERWAPPNENNTSAYANQIGKVLNISPDSETLNLHDYRTMRALVEGIIRHECGDPKQYGVTPHNNVNEWYPDEVIDEGLRRAGLTKPVTTVAAVPATKTTAAAGGAVVV
;
A
#
# COMPACT_ATOMS: atom_id res chain seq x y z
N MET A 1 -10.39 -6.70 13.14
CA MET A 1 -10.71 -5.37 12.61
C MET A 1 -12.06 -5.41 11.89
N PRO A 2 -12.94 -4.41 12.04
CA PRO A 2 -14.18 -4.34 11.26
C PRO A 2 -13.86 -4.25 9.76
N LYS A 3 -14.78 -4.73 8.90
CA LYS A 3 -14.63 -4.66 7.45
C LYS A 3 -14.70 -3.21 6.98
N TYR A 4 -13.84 -2.81 6.07
CA TYR A 4 -13.91 -1.50 5.42
C TYR A 4 -14.66 -1.62 4.09
N THR A 5 -15.88 -1.15 4.08
CA THR A 5 -16.81 -1.27 2.95
C THR A 5 -17.48 0.06 2.57
N GLU A 6 -16.95 1.16 3.06
CA GLU A 6 -17.52 2.51 2.90
C GLU A 6 -17.86 2.86 1.45
N TYR A 7 -17.00 2.45 0.52
CA TYR A 7 -17.14 2.78 -0.90
C TYR A 7 -17.80 1.69 -1.74
N PHE A 8 -18.08 0.53 -1.13
CA PHE A 8 -18.56 -0.64 -1.88
C PHE A 8 -19.88 -0.37 -2.60
N GLY A 9 -19.92 -0.69 -3.90
CA GLY A 9 -21.10 -0.55 -4.74
C GLY A 9 -21.47 0.88 -5.15
N ASN A 10 -20.75 1.90 -4.68
CA ASN A 10 -21.02 3.29 -5.05
C ASN A 10 -20.59 3.58 -6.49
N ARG A 11 -21.57 3.62 -7.41
CA ARG A 11 -21.33 3.81 -8.86
C ARG A 11 -20.77 5.17 -9.24
N LYS A 12 -20.77 6.15 -8.34
CA LYS A 12 -20.15 7.47 -8.57
C LYS A 12 -18.63 7.43 -8.42
N LEU A 13 -18.09 6.38 -7.80
CA LEU A 13 -16.66 6.21 -7.55
C LEU A 13 -15.97 5.38 -8.64
N PRO A 14 -14.63 5.46 -8.76
CA PRO A 14 -13.86 4.62 -9.67
C PRO A 14 -14.15 3.14 -9.48
N ARG A 15 -14.05 2.38 -10.57
CA ARG A 15 -14.38 0.95 -10.58
C ARG A 15 -13.62 0.15 -9.52
N GLY A 16 -12.32 0.39 -9.38
CA GLY A 16 -11.51 -0.26 -8.35
C GLY A 16 -11.99 0.04 -6.93
N ILE A 17 -12.32 1.28 -6.65
CA ILE A 17 -12.79 1.72 -5.33
C ILE A 17 -14.14 1.09 -4.99
N ARG A 18 -15.14 1.20 -5.89
CA ARG A 18 -16.48 0.62 -5.64
C ARG A 18 -16.51 -0.91 -5.58
N ASN A 19 -15.50 -1.57 -6.13
CA ASN A 19 -15.36 -3.02 -6.08
C ASN A 19 -14.55 -3.53 -4.88
N ASN A 20 -14.09 -2.64 -3.97
CA ASN A 20 -13.08 -2.96 -2.95
C ASN A 20 -11.80 -3.59 -3.55
N ASN A 21 -11.48 -3.25 -4.79
CA ASN A 21 -10.41 -3.80 -5.62
C ASN A 21 -9.53 -2.67 -6.19
N PRO A 22 -8.83 -1.91 -5.34
CA PRO A 22 -8.13 -0.69 -5.76
C PRO A 22 -6.96 -0.92 -6.73
N GLY A 23 -6.57 -2.17 -6.94
CA GLY A 23 -5.58 -2.57 -7.96
C GLY A 23 -6.19 -3.05 -9.27
N ASN A 24 -7.50 -2.96 -9.45
CA ASN A 24 -8.20 -3.46 -10.63
C ASN A 24 -7.82 -4.92 -11.00
N ILE A 25 -7.67 -5.77 -9.99
CA ILE A 25 -7.31 -7.20 -10.14
C ILE A 25 -8.40 -7.89 -10.95
N ARG A 26 -8.00 -8.58 -12.02
CA ARG A 26 -8.90 -9.35 -12.87
C ARG A 26 -9.22 -10.72 -12.27
N TRP A 27 -10.35 -11.29 -12.67
CA TRP A 27 -10.68 -12.68 -12.36
C TRP A 27 -9.62 -13.64 -12.94
N GLY A 28 -9.39 -14.75 -12.28
CA GLY A 28 -8.42 -15.78 -12.74
C GLY A 28 -7.75 -16.55 -11.61
N SER A 29 -7.64 -15.95 -10.43
CA SER A 29 -7.07 -16.60 -9.24
C SER A 29 -8.10 -16.72 -8.11
N PRO A 30 -8.00 -17.73 -7.24
CA PRO A 30 -8.91 -17.91 -6.10
C PRO A 30 -8.53 -17.00 -4.94
N TRP A 31 -8.68 -15.71 -5.13
CA TRP A 31 -8.35 -14.72 -4.11
C TRP A 31 -9.18 -14.90 -2.83
N GLN A 32 -8.59 -14.65 -1.69
CA GLN A 32 -9.33 -14.56 -0.44
C GLN A 32 -10.26 -13.33 -0.44
N GLY A 33 -11.43 -13.47 0.15
CA GLY A 33 -12.37 -12.38 0.33
C GLY A 33 -13.16 -12.00 -0.91
N LEU A 34 -13.20 -12.82 -1.95
CA LEU A 34 -14.06 -12.58 -3.12
C LEU A 34 -15.54 -12.58 -2.74
N VAL A 35 -16.30 -11.68 -3.36
CA VAL A 35 -17.75 -11.65 -3.29
C VAL A 35 -18.31 -12.87 -4.03
N LYS A 36 -19.22 -13.61 -3.38
CA LYS A 36 -19.90 -14.75 -4.02
C LYS A 36 -20.67 -14.26 -5.26
N ASN A 37 -20.48 -14.95 -6.37
CA ASN A 37 -21.09 -14.59 -7.66
C ASN A 37 -20.73 -13.18 -8.15
N GLY A 38 -19.60 -12.61 -7.70
CA GLY A 38 -19.17 -11.25 -8.06
C GLY A 38 -19.02 -11.03 -9.57
N LYS A 39 -18.72 -12.08 -10.36
CA LYS A 39 -18.67 -12.00 -11.83
C LYS A 39 -19.98 -11.57 -12.48
N LEU A 40 -21.11 -11.78 -11.85
CA LEU A 40 -22.42 -11.30 -12.33
C LEU A 40 -22.54 -9.77 -12.18
N GLN A 41 -21.82 -9.17 -11.25
CA GLN A 41 -21.81 -7.74 -11.00
C GLN A 41 -20.72 -7.03 -11.83
N ASP A 42 -19.57 -7.65 -11.97
CA ASP A 42 -18.45 -7.18 -12.78
C ASP A 42 -17.75 -8.38 -13.44
N ALA A 43 -17.97 -8.54 -14.75
CA ALA A 43 -17.43 -9.66 -15.51
C ALA A 43 -15.90 -9.63 -15.67
N SER A 44 -15.28 -8.46 -15.53
CA SER A 44 -13.85 -8.25 -15.82
C SER A 44 -12.98 -8.21 -14.58
N PHE A 45 -13.45 -7.57 -13.50
CA PHE A 45 -12.64 -7.30 -12.31
C PHE A 45 -13.24 -7.93 -11.06
N CYS A 46 -12.35 -8.41 -10.19
CA CYS A 46 -12.74 -8.98 -8.90
C CYS A 46 -13.53 -7.97 -8.04
N LEU A 47 -14.48 -8.49 -7.28
CA LEU A 47 -15.13 -7.80 -6.19
C LEU A 47 -14.70 -8.44 -4.88
N PHE A 48 -14.25 -7.62 -3.93
CA PHE A 48 -13.88 -8.10 -2.60
C PHE A 48 -14.92 -7.66 -1.56
N THR A 49 -15.11 -8.48 -0.54
CA THR A 49 -16.04 -8.21 0.57
C THR A 49 -15.55 -7.14 1.52
N ASP A 50 -14.29 -6.71 1.37
CA ASP A 50 -13.59 -5.76 2.22
C ASP A 50 -12.40 -5.19 1.44
N ALA A 51 -12.17 -3.88 1.53
CA ALA A 51 -11.05 -3.22 0.84
C ALA A 51 -9.67 -3.80 1.22
N ALA A 52 -9.50 -4.24 2.47
CA ALA A 52 -8.25 -4.87 2.90
C ALA A 52 -7.93 -6.18 2.13
N TYR A 53 -8.93 -6.90 1.60
CA TYR A 53 -8.68 -8.04 0.72
C TYR A 53 -8.20 -7.61 -0.67
N GLY A 54 -8.74 -6.53 -1.22
CA GLY A 54 -8.24 -5.96 -2.47
C GLY A 54 -6.79 -5.48 -2.34
N ILE A 55 -6.47 -4.80 -1.23
CA ILE A 55 -5.10 -4.37 -0.90
C ILE A 55 -4.17 -5.58 -0.73
N ARG A 56 -4.62 -6.61 -0.01
CA ARG A 56 -3.90 -7.88 0.08
C ARG A 56 -3.59 -8.48 -1.29
N ALA A 57 -4.54 -8.44 -2.20
CA ALA A 57 -4.36 -9.00 -3.54
C ALA A 57 -3.28 -8.25 -4.34
N ILE A 58 -3.17 -6.93 -4.20
CA ILE A 58 -2.06 -6.15 -4.77
C ILE A 58 -0.74 -6.67 -4.19
N ALA A 59 -0.58 -6.65 -2.86
CA ALA A 59 0.65 -7.06 -2.21
C ALA A 59 1.06 -8.50 -2.57
N ALA A 60 0.13 -9.45 -2.55
CA ALA A 60 0.39 -10.84 -2.92
C ALA A 60 0.83 -11.01 -4.39
N THR A 61 0.30 -10.17 -5.29
CA THR A 61 0.74 -10.13 -6.69
C THR A 61 2.18 -9.64 -6.79
N LEU A 62 2.54 -8.56 -6.08
CA LEU A 62 3.90 -8.01 -6.09
C LEU A 62 4.91 -8.98 -5.47
N ILE A 63 4.56 -9.67 -4.39
CA ILE A 63 5.39 -10.74 -3.81
C ILE A 63 5.62 -11.85 -4.86
N THR A 64 4.58 -12.22 -5.61
CA THR A 64 4.71 -13.22 -6.68
C THR A 64 5.65 -12.75 -7.79
N TYR A 65 5.65 -11.46 -8.12
CA TYR A 65 6.60 -10.90 -9.08
C TYR A 65 8.04 -11.05 -8.57
N TYR A 66 8.28 -10.62 -7.34
CA TYR A 66 9.59 -10.65 -6.72
C TYR A 66 10.17 -12.07 -6.54
N ASP A 67 9.33 -13.01 -6.07
CA ASP A 67 9.78 -14.35 -5.72
C ASP A 67 9.81 -15.32 -6.91
N LYS A 68 8.92 -15.13 -7.91
CA LYS A 68 8.62 -16.18 -8.90
C LYS A 68 8.66 -15.69 -10.34
N ARG A 69 8.89 -14.42 -10.60
CA ARG A 69 8.90 -13.86 -11.95
C ARG A 69 10.26 -13.24 -12.27
N LYS A 70 10.44 -12.91 -13.54
CA LYS A 70 11.63 -12.24 -14.06
C LYS A 70 11.26 -10.97 -14.79
N ALA A 71 12.15 -9.99 -14.80
CA ALA A 71 12.09 -8.82 -15.66
C ALA A 71 12.26 -9.22 -17.14
N LYS A 72 12.08 -8.27 -18.04
CA LYS A 72 12.17 -8.52 -19.50
C LYS A 72 13.53 -9.03 -19.95
N ASP A 73 14.59 -8.60 -19.29
CA ASP A 73 15.98 -9.00 -19.53
C ASP A 73 16.39 -10.30 -18.83
N GLY A 74 15.47 -10.92 -18.07
CA GLY A 74 15.69 -12.15 -17.33
C GLY A 74 16.26 -11.95 -15.92
N SER A 75 16.50 -10.73 -15.49
CA SER A 75 16.95 -10.39 -14.13
C SER A 75 15.86 -10.58 -13.10
N LYS A 76 16.17 -10.35 -11.84
CA LYS A 76 15.19 -10.30 -10.75
C LYS A 76 14.35 -9.01 -10.89
N ILE A 77 13.10 -9.06 -10.47
CA ILE A 77 12.25 -7.87 -10.37
C ILE A 77 12.49 -7.24 -9.00
N ASP A 78 13.44 -6.34 -8.88
CA ASP A 78 13.84 -5.70 -7.62
C ASP A 78 14.16 -4.19 -7.76
N SER A 79 13.64 -3.57 -8.82
CA SER A 79 13.54 -2.12 -8.94
C SER A 79 12.07 -1.65 -9.02
N ILE A 80 11.81 -0.39 -8.68
CA ILE A 80 10.46 0.18 -8.79
C ILE A 80 10.00 0.13 -10.24
N ARG A 81 10.87 0.47 -11.19
CA ARG A 81 10.53 0.48 -12.62
C ARG A 81 10.08 -0.89 -13.10
N GLU A 82 10.80 -1.95 -12.79
CA GLU A 82 10.46 -3.31 -13.21
C GLU A 82 9.12 -3.79 -12.60
N VAL A 83 8.88 -3.47 -11.32
CA VAL A 83 7.60 -3.77 -10.66
C VAL A 83 6.47 -3.09 -11.40
N ILE A 84 6.59 -1.79 -11.69
CA ILE A 84 5.53 -1.01 -12.35
C ILE A 84 5.37 -1.38 -13.82
N GLU A 85 6.44 -1.64 -14.54
CA GLU A 85 6.36 -2.13 -15.93
C GLU A 85 5.66 -3.48 -16.06
N ARG A 86 5.78 -4.32 -15.03
CA ARG A 86 5.07 -5.58 -14.98
C ARG A 86 3.61 -5.43 -14.55
N TRP A 87 3.32 -4.49 -13.67
CA TRP A 87 1.97 -4.19 -13.21
C TRP A 87 1.14 -3.51 -14.30
N ALA A 88 1.68 -2.47 -14.91
CA ALA A 88 1.06 -1.63 -15.92
C ALA A 88 2.05 -1.43 -17.10
N PRO A 89 1.95 -2.24 -18.17
CA PRO A 89 2.87 -2.15 -19.30
C PRO A 89 2.93 -0.74 -19.91
N PRO A 90 4.10 -0.31 -20.43
CA PRO A 90 4.36 1.06 -20.88
C PRO A 90 3.42 1.63 -21.94
N ASN A 91 2.77 0.77 -22.72
CA ASN A 91 1.79 1.14 -23.73
C ASN A 91 0.43 1.58 -23.18
N GLU A 92 0.17 1.35 -21.91
CA GLU A 92 -1.11 1.66 -21.26
C GLU A 92 -1.04 2.88 -20.34
N ASN A 93 0.18 3.25 -19.84
CA ASN A 93 0.35 4.28 -18.81
C ASN A 93 1.71 4.99 -18.89
N ASN A 94 1.79 6.19 -18.32
CA ASN A 94 3.07 6.88 -18.13
C ASN A 94 3.86 6.24 -16.97
N THR A 95 4.49 5.09 -17.25
CA THR A 95 5.22 4.25 -16.29
C THR A 95 6.33 5.02 -15.59
N SER A 96 7.01 5.95 -16.28
CA SER A 96 8.09 6.73 -15.70
C SER A 96 7.62 7.70 -14.63
N ALA A 97 6.54 8.44 -14.85
CA ALA A 97 5.97 9.36 -13.85
C ALA A 97 5.51 8.58 -12.60
N TYR A 98 4.91 7.41 -12.82
CA TYR A 98 4.45 6.52 -11.78
C TYR A 98 5.62 5.99 -10.92
N ALA A 99 6.65 5.43 -11.55
CA ALA A 99 7.82 4.93 -10.85
C ALA A 99 8.56 6.04 -10.08
N ASN A 100 8.67 7.25 -10.67
CA ASN A 100 9.27 8.40 -10.02
C ASN A 100 8.52 8.86 -8.76
N GLN A 101 7.18 8.80 -8.77
CA GLN A 101 6.38 9.15 -7.60
C GLN A 101 6.66 8.20 -6.42
N ILE A 102 6.72 6.89 -6.68
CA ILE A 102 7.06 5.89 -5.65
C ILE A 102 8.52 6.07 -5.18
N GLY A 103 9.44 6.33 -6.12
CA GLY A 103 10.84 6.60 -5.80
C GLY A 103 11.03 7.77 -4.84
N LYS A 104 10.26 8.84 -4.99
CA LYS A 104 10.24 9.97 -4.04
C LYS A 104 9.79 9.55 -2.64
N VAL A 105 8.76 8.71 -2.53
CA VAL A 105 8.27 8.21 -1.24
C VAL A 105 9.31 7.37 -0.52
N LEU A 106 10.03 6.53 -1.25
CA LEU A 106 11.08 5.65 -0.72
C LEU A 106 12.44 6.35 -0.59
N ASN A 107 12.61 7.52 -1.23
CA ASN A 107 13.87 8.25 -1.35
C ASN A 107 14.97 7.41 -2.03
N ILE A 108 14.60 6.74 -3.13
CA ILE A 108 15.52 5.95 -3.97
C ILE A 108 15.27 6.23 -5.45
N SER A 109 16.25 5.93 -6.30
CA SER A 109 16.05 5.93 -7.76
C SER A 109 15.06 4.83 -8.16
N PRO A 110 14.13 5.10 -9.11
CA PRO A 110 13.25 4.06 -9.65
C PRO A 110 13.97 2.88 -10.29
N ASP A 111 15.19 3.08 -10.73
CA ASP A 111 16.02 2.08 -11.40
C ASP A 111 17.00 1.36 -10.43
N SER A 112 16.92 1.65 -9.14
CA SER A 112 17.76 1.02 -8.13
C SER A 112 17.33 -0.43 -7.89
N GLU A 113 18.18 -1.39 -8.20
CA GLU A 113 17.97 -2.84 -8.05
C GLU A 113 18.25 -3.27 -6.60
N THR A 114 17.54 -2.70 -5.65
CA THR A 114 17.76 -2.88 -4.20
C THR A 114 16.49 -3.15 -3.42
N LEU A 115 15.33 -3.29 -4.09
CA LEU A 115 14.08 -3.50 -3.39
C LEU A 115 14.02 -4.89 -2.75
N ASN A 116 13.48 -4.91 -1.55
CA ASN A 116 12.97 -6.12 -0.92
C ASN A 116 11.44 -6.00 -0.76
N LEU A 117 10.67 -6.73 -1.56
CA LEU A 117 9.21 -6.66 -1.53
C LEU A 117 8.60 -7.39 -0.32
N HIS A 118 9.41 -8.06 0.49
CA HIS A 118 9.01 -8.57 1.81
C HIS A 118 9.20 -7.53 2.93
N ASP A 119 9.85 -6.38 2.63
CA ASP A 119 9.92 -5.26 3.55
C ASP A 119 8.58 -4.50 3.58
N TYR A 120 8.07 -4.25 4.78
CA TYR A 120 6.78 -3.56 4.98
C TYR A 120 6.77 -2.15 4.36
N ARG A 121 7.84 -1.35 4.57
CA ARG A 121 7.90 0.04 4.08
C ARG A 121 7.93 0.09 2.55
N THR A 122 8.72 -0.76 1.94
CA THR A 122 8.83 -0.92 0.49
C THR A 122 7.49 -1.33 -0.11
N MET A 123 6.89 -2.38 0.42
CA MET A 123 5.60 -2.88 -0.07
C MET A 123 4.49 -1.84 0.12
N ARG A 124 4.45 -1.15 1.26
CA ARG A 124 3.47 -0.10 1.51
C ARG A 124 3.54 1.00 0.45
N ALA A 125 4.73 1.51 0.16
CA ALA A 125 4.91 2.56 -0.84
C ALA A 125 4.46 2.12 -2.24
N LEU A 126 4.76 0.90 -2.64
CA LEU A 126 4.32 0.32 -3.92
C LEU A 126 2.80 0.19 -3.97
N VAL A 127 2.19 -0.39 -2.95
CA VAL A 127 0.72 -0.59 -2.88
C VAL A 127 -0.02 0.74 -2.89
N GLU A 128 0.40 1.70 -2.08
CA GLU A 128 -0.24 3.02 -2.03
C GLU A 128 -0.07 3.79 -3.34
N GLY A 129 1.09 3.70 -3.98
CA GLY A 129 1.33 4.26 -5.31
C GLY A 129 0.43 3.64 -6.38
N ILE A 130 0.25 2.32 -6.36
CA ILE A 130 -0.66 1.60 -7.26
C ILE A 130 -2.11 2.08 -7.07
N ILE A 131 -2.59 2.15 -5.83
CA ILE A 131 -3.94 2.62 -5.53
C ILE A 131 -4.16 4.03 -6.07
N ARG A 132 -3.22 4.93 -5.82
CA ARG A 132 -3.31 6.33 -6.26
C ARG A 132 -3.32 6.45 -7.78
N HIS A 133 -2.52 5.66 -8.47
CA HIS A 133 -2.45 5.65 -9.93
C HIS A 133 -3.71 5.04 -10.56
N GLU A 134 -4.15 3.88 -10.10
CA GLU A 134 -5.31 3.16 -10.66
C GLU A 134 -6.64 3.88 -10.40
N CYS A 135 -6.77 4.54 -9.26
CA CYS A 135 -8.04 5.10 -8.80
C CYS A 135 -8.14 6.63 -8.91
N GLY A 136 -7.03 7.31 -9.17
CA GLY A 136 -6.98 8.77 -9.35
C GLY A 136 -7.20 9.55 -8.04
N ASP A 137 -7.48 10.84 -8.19
CA ASP A 137 -7.67 11.76 -7.07
C ASP A 137 -9.09 11.65 -6.48
N PRO A 138 -9.25 11.32 -5.18
CA PRO A 138 -10.55 11.23 -4.53
C PRO A 138 -11.35 12.55 -4.58
N LYS A 139 -10.68 13.71 -4.62
CA LYS A 139 -11.35 15.03 -4.72
C LYS A 139 -12.20 15.17 -5.98
N GLN A 140 -11.79 14.54 -7.09
CA GLN A 140 -12.56 14.55 -8.35
C GLN A 140 -13.93 13.88 -8.20
N TYR A 141 -14.10 13.08 -7.15
CA TYR A 141 -15.33 12.34 -6.84
C TYR A 141 -16.05 12.85 -5.60
N GLY A 142 -15.63 14.02 -5.07
CA GLY A 142 -16.22 14.61 -3.88
C GLY A 142 -15.86 13.86 -2.57
N VAL A 143 -14.81 13.05 -2.59
CA VAL A 143 -14.31 12.32 -1.41
C VAL A 143 -13.17 13.13 -0.77
N THR A 144 -13.23 13.29 0.54
CA THR A 144 -12.16 13.93 1.31
C THR A 144 -10.94 13.01 1.36
N PRO A 145 -9.76 13.44 0.88
CA PRO A 145 -8.56 12.63 0.90
C PRO A 145 -8.07 12.34 2.32
N HIS A 146 -7.52 11.16 2.53
CA HIS A 146 -6.71 10.85 3.70
C HIS A 146 -5.30 11.46 3.56
N ASN A 147 -4.65 11.73 4.70
CA ASN A 147 -3.28 12.29 4.75
C ASN A 147 -2.22 11.18 4.56
N ASN A 148 -2.30 10.45 3.45
CA ASN A 148 -1.35 9.42 3.09
C ASN A 148 -1.15 9.39 1.56
N VAL A 149 -0.30 8.51 1.07
CA VAL A 149 0.07 8.48 -0.36
C VAL A 149 -1.09 8.05 -1.26
N ASN A 150 -1.89 7.07 -0.81
CA ASN A 150 -3.02 6.58 -1.61
C ASN A 150 -4.22 7.53 -1.61
N GLU A 151 -4.39 8.35 -0.58
CA GLU A 151 -5.48 9.30 -0.36
C GLU A 151 -6.90 8.71 -0.28
N TRP A 152 -7.11 7.44 -0.68
CA TRP A 152 -8.42 6.78 -0.70
C TRP A 152 -8.76 6.04 0.61
N TYR A 153 -7.78 5.43 1.26
CA TYR A 153 -7.99 4.58 2.43
C TYR A 153 -7.17 5.07 3.60
N PRO A 154 -7.70 4.99 4.84
CA PRO A 154 -6.93 5.30 6.03
C PRO A 154 -5.81 4.28 6.25
N ASP A 155 -4.80 4.65 7.03
CA ASP A 155 -3.58 3.86 7.27
C ASP A 155 -3.88 2.47 7.81
N GLU A 156 -4.86 2.34 8.72
CA GLU A 156 -5.24 1.07 9.32
C GLU A 156 -5.79 0.05 8.31
N VAL A 157 -6.42 0.51 7.23
CA VAL A 157 -6.92 -0.38 6.16
C VAL A 157 -5.78 -0.87 5.28
N ILE A 158 -4.82 0.00 4.98
CA ILE A 158 -3.58 -0.38 4.29
C ILE A 158 -2.79 -1.39 5.13
N ASP A 159 -2.57 -1.07 6.41
CA ASP A 159 -1.84 -1.93 7.34
C ASP A 159 -2.49 -3.32 7.46
N GLU A 160 -3.82 -3.39 7.52
CA GLU A 160 -4.56 -4.65 7.59
C GLU A 160 -4.42 -5.46 6.29
N GLY A 161 -4.50 -4.81 5.13
CA GLY A 161 -4.28 -5.48 3.84
C GLY A 161 -2.87 -6.08 3.73
N LEU A 162 -1.86 -5.33 4.14
CA LEU A 162 -0.47 -5.78 4.17
C LEU A 162 -0.27 -6.92 5.17
N ARG A 163 -0.85 -6.82 6.37
CA ARG A 163 -0.81 -7.88 7.38
C ARG A 163 -1.42 -9.18 6.85
N ARG A 164 -2.54 -9.12 6.15
CA ARG A 164 -3.17 -10.28 5.50
C ARG A 164 -2.29 -10.88 4.38
N ALA A 165 -1.40 -10.09 3.81
CA ALA A 165 -0.40 -10.56 2.83
C ALA A 165 0.89 -11.11 3.49
N GLY A 166 0.97 -11.11 4.83
CA GLY A 166 2.14 -11.62 5.57
C GLY A 166 3.19 -10.56 5.90
N LEU A 167 2.87 -9.27 5.70
CA LEU A 167 3.79 -8.16 5.98
C LEU A 167 3.37 -7.47 7.29
N THR A 168 4.29 -7.39 8.24
CA THR A 168 4.02 -6.81 9.56
C THR A 168 4.67 -5.44 9.67
N LYS A 169 3.88 -4.46 10.10
CA LYS A 169 4.40 -3.13 10.43
C LYS A 169 5.42 -3.23 11.56
N PRO A 170 6.64 -2.67 11.42
CA PRO A 170 7.61 -2.64 12.50
C PRO A 170 7.04 -1.91 13.73
N VAL A 171 7.22 -2.49 14.90
CA VAL A 171 6.87 -1.81 16.15
C VAL A 171 7.89 -0.70 16.38
N THR A 172 7.46 0.54 16.38
CA THR A 172 8.31 1.66 16.79
C THR A 172 8.45 1.60 18.32
N THR A 173 9.53 1.01 18.81
CA THR A 173 9.91 1.17 20.21
C THR A 173 10.35 2.62 20.40
N VAL A 174 9.49 3.43 20.99
CA VAL A 174 9.90 4.74 21.53
C VAL A 174 10.91 4.42 22.62
N ALA A 175 12.20 4.72 22.38
CA ALA A 175 13.22 4.61 23.41
C ALA A 175 12.75 5.49 24.58
N ALA A 176 12.57 4.88 25.75
CA ALA A 176 12.23 5.61 26.97
C ALA A 176 13.33 6.65 27.20
N VAL A 177 12.94 7.93 27.19
CA VAL A 177 13.84 9.02 27.57
C VAL A 177 14.28 8.74 28.99
N PRO A 178 15.59 8.63 29.31
CA PRO A 178 16.04 8.41 30.65
C PRO A 178 15.56 9.59 31.48
N ALA A 179 14.84 9.30 32.59
CA ALA A 179 14.43 10.32 33.54
C ALA A 179 15.69 10.99 34.12
N THR A 180 15.88 12.27 33.82
CA THR A 180 16.91 13.10 34.42
C THR A 180 16.65 13.15 35.90
N LYS A 181 17.51 12.52 36.70
CA LYS A 181 17.51 12.68 38.15
C LYS A 181 17.88 14.12 38.47
N THR A 182 16.90 14.90 38.92
CA THR A 182 17.13 16.22 39.48
C THR A 182 17.76 15.98 40.86
N THR A 183 19.06 16.18 40.98
CA THR A 183 19.73 16.27 42.26
C THR A 183 19.33 17.59 42.94
N ALA A 184 18.49 17.49 43.96
CA ALA A 184 18.22 18.62 44.85
C ALA A 184 19.52 18.92 45.64
N ALA A 185 20.07 20.10 45.39
CA ALA A 185 21.17 20.63 46.22
C ALA A 185 20.60 21.04 47.59
N ALA A 186 21.01 20.38 48.61
CA ALA A 186 20.75 20.80 50.00
C ALA A 186 21.59 22.03 50.31
N GLY A 187 20.93 23.18 50.43
CA GLY A 187 21.54 24.43 50.94
C GLY A 187 21.75 24.30 52.47
N GLY A 188 23.01 24.26 52.87
CA GLY A 188 23.37 24.37 54.29
C GLY A 188 23.21 25.79 54.78
N ALA A 189 22.46 25.98 55.86
CA ALA A 189 22.41 27.21 56.62
C ALA A 189 23.64 27.32 57.50
N VAL A 190 24.37 28.43 57.41
CA VAL A 190 25.37 28.83 58.39
C VAL A 190 24.75 29.83 59.33
N VAL A 191 24.74 29.52 60.62
CA VAL A 191 24.41 30.44 61.73
C VAL A 191 25.72 31.02 62.29
N VAL A 192 25.77 32.32 62.37
CA VAL A 192 26.52 33.04 63.42
C VAL A 192 25.67 34.19 63.92
#